data_51f18feb818ca0d2b647652a04b33646
#
_entry.id   51f18feb818ca0d2b647652a04b33646
#
_cell.length_a   1.000
_cell.length_b   1.000
_cell.length_c   1.000
_cell.angle_alpha   90.00
_cell.angle_beta   90.00
_cell.angle_gamma   90.00
#
_symmetry.space_group_name_H-M   'P 1'
#
loop_
_entity.id
_entity.type
_entity.pdbx_description
1 polymer ?
#
loop_
_entity_poly.entity_id
_entity_poly.type
_entity_poly.pdbx_seq_one_letter_code
_entity_poly.pdbx_strand_id
1 'polypeptide(L)'
;MNIQINQHEAQSQLQSQTGRAQSETLRPAEWVFPGHPDKLADAVAEHLVLEAVKREERALCGVEVAVHRDRVFLTGRIACEGSDQIDLLGTVQEVYRRAGYGARWKPAPEDLKVEGNLCTDTLLPGESEIREMSDDQGITIGYANNLDAIGNIPPEQWLVRELAIEIYALVNSPLELCPDGKVLLVLGETEDAMRLVSVSASLLAPDFVSGIELQREVVKAIRRVLEKAVSLLPTLKPDLPGNIVVNGGGNFLIGGPEGDNGLSGKKLLMDYYGPRVPTGGSALFGKDAFKPDRVNAARAREMALSEVRAKNAREATVSLVYFPGMLKAEVTRIEVQQ
;
A
#
# COMPACT_ATOMS: atom_id res chain seq x y z
N MET A 1 -12.22 37.30 20.96
CA MET A 1 -13.59 36.87 21.27
C MET A 1 -13.66 35.37 21.05
N ASN A 2 -13.50 34.58 22.12
CA ASN A 2 -13.42 33.11 22.05
C ASN A 2 -14.83 32.52 21.95
N ILE A 3 -15.15 31.88 20.85
CA ILE A 3 -16.35 31.06 20.74
C ILE A 3 -15.93 29.64 21.16
N GLN A 4 -16.14 29.31 22.43
CA GLN A 4 -16.19 27.92 22.88
C GLN A 4 -17.53 27.34 22.45
N ILE A 5 -17.52 26.45 21.46
CA ILE A 5 -18.69 25.65 21.09
C ILE A 5 -18.80 24.53 22.12
N ASN A 6 -19.91 24.54 22.84
CA ASN A 6 -20.25 23.58 23.89
C ASN A 6 -20.52 22.21 23.28
N GLN A 7 -19.50 21.35 23.24
CA GLN A 7 -19.57 19.99 22.69
C GLN A 7 -20.43 19.03 23.53
N HIS A 8 -20.76 19.40 24.78
CA HIS A 8 -21.57 18.56 25.68
C HIS A 8 -23.08 18.63 25.43
N GLU A 9 -23.61 19.70 24.88
CA GLU A 9 -25.06 19.80 24.62
C GLU A 9 -25.49 19.09 23.32
N ALA A 10 -24.60 18.94 22.36
CA ALA A 10 -24.89 18.18 21.14
C ALA A 10 -24.95 16.65 21.36
N GLN A 11 -24.26 16.14 22.38
CA GLN A 11 -24.28 14.71 22.71
C GLN A 11 -25.50 14.28 23.51
N SER A 12 -26.14 15.15 24.27
CA SER A 12 -27.30 14.82 25.10
C SER A 12 -28.63 14.79 24.35
N GLN A 13 -28.74 15.44 23.22
CA GLN A 13 -29.96 15.42 22.39
C GLN A 13 -30.07 14.24 21.42
N LEU A 14 -28.99 13.47 21.22
CA LEU A 14 -28.99 12.24 20.37
C LEU A 14 -29.42 10.97 21.11
N GLN A 15 -29.63 11.00 22.42
CA GLN A 15 -29.90 9.79 23.22
C GLN A 15 -31.36 9.43 23.46
N SER A 16 -32.33 10.10 22.84
CA SER A 16 -33.74 9.88 23.12
C SER A 16 -34.63 9.38 21.95
N GLN A 17 -34.04 8.59 21.03
CA GLN A 17 -34.86 7.80 20.11
C GLN A 17 -34.53 6.32 20.26
N THR A 18 -35.45 5.62 20.91
CA THR A 18 -35.46 4.19 21.19
C THR A 18 -35.58 3.34 19.93
N GLY A 19 -34.48 3.03 19.37
CA GLY A 19 -34.13 1.88 18.53
C GLY A 19 -32.72 1.58 18.90
N ARG A 20 -32.32 0.33 19.14
CA ARG A 20 -30.92 -0.06 19.29
C ARG A 20 -30.18 0.44 18.05
N ALA A 21 -29.61 1.63 18.14
CA ALA A 21 -28.69 2.09 17.12
C ALA A 21 -27.52 1.11 17.14
N GLN A 22 -27.42 0.25 16.12
CA GLN A 22 -26.27 -0.60 15.93
C GLN A 22 -25.05 0.30 15.94
N SER A 23 -24.07 0.01 16.78
CA SER A 23 -22.86 0.82 16.90
C SER A 23 -22.10 0.74 15.57
N GLU A 24 -22.01 1.85 14.86
CA GLU A 24 -21.21 1.95 13.64
C GLU A 24 -19.73 2.02 14.01
N THR A 25 -18.93 1.12 13.45
CA THR A 25 -17.47 1.16 13.57
C THR A 25 -16.88 1.90 12.37
N LEU A 26 -16.02 2.87 12.64
CA LEU A 26 -15.33 3.63 11.59
C LEU A 26 -13.99 2.95 11.24
N ARG A 27 -13.80 2.64 9.96
CA ARG A 27 -12.64 1.96 9.40
C ARG A 27 -11.90 2.87 8.44
N PRO A 28 -10.79 3.50 8.85
CA PRO A 28 -9.97 4.31 7.95
C PRO A 28 -9.07 3.43 7.09
N ALA A 29 -8.79 3.88 5.86
CA ALA A 29 -7.75 3.33 5.01
C ALA A 29 -7.15 4.42 4.14
N GLU A 30 -5.84 4.30 3.83
CA GLU A 30 -5.15 5.20 2.92
C GLU A 30 -4.41 4.44 1.83
N TRP A 31 -4.23 5.11 0.69
CA TRP A 31 -3.44 4.63 -0.43
C TRP A 31 -2.70 5.78 -1.10
N VAL A 32 -1.45 5.53 -1.50
CA VAL A 32 -0.68 6.50 -2.27
C VAL A 32 -0.47 6.01 -3.70
N PHE A 33 -0.24 6.93 -4.62
CA PHE A 33 -0.02 6.61 -6.03
C PHE A 33 1.34 5.94 -6.26
N PRO A 34 1.52 5.25 -7.40
CA PRO A 34 2.80 4.63 -7.76
C PRO A 34 3.98 5.59 -7.79
N GLY A 35 3.72 6.87 -8.13
CA GLY A 35 4.74 7.92 -8.16
C GLY A 35 5.00 8.60 -6.82
N HIS A 36 4.34 8.21 -5.73
CA HIS A 36 4.69 8.67 -4.39
C HIS A 36 6.12 8.24 -4.05
N PRO A 37 6.96 9.10 -3.44
CA PRO A 37 8.37 8.79 -3.19
C PRO A 37 8.63 7.45 -2.50
N ASP A 38 7.86 7.10 -1.46
CA ASP A 38 8.00 5.81 -0.77
C ASP A 38 7.68 4.62 -1.72
N LYS A 39 6.68 4.76 -2.60
CA LYS A 39 6.34 3.67 -3.55
C LYS A 39 7.29 3.60 -4.73
N LEU A 40 7.91 4.71 -5.13
CA LEU A 40 9.04 4.68 -6.07
C LEU A 40 10.21 3.90 -5.46
N ALA A 41 10.55 4.15 -4.19
CA ALA A 41 11.61 3.43 -3.50
C ALA A 41 11.30 1.92 -3.44
N ASP A 42 10.08 1.54 -3.05
CA ASP A 42 9.62 0.14 -3.07
C ASP A 42 9.72 -0.47 -4.48
N ALA A 43 9.25 0.24 -5.49
CA ALA A 43 9.24 -0.25 -6.87
C ALA A 43 10.67 -0.41 -7.42
N VAL A 44 11.58 0.52 -7.13
CA VAL A 44 12.99 0.40 -7.51
C VAL A 44 13.62 -0.83 -6.84
N ALA A 45 13.44 -0.99 -5.53
CA ALA A 45 13.96 -2.15 -4.80
C ALA A 45 13.45 -3.47 -5.40
N GLU A 46 12.14 -3.56 -5.67
CA GLU A 46 11.53 -4.75 -6.26
C GLU A 46 12.01 -5.04 -7.69
N HIS A 47 12.16 -4.01 -8.54
CA HIS A 47 12.64 -4.21 -9.91
C HIS A 47 14.10 -4.69 -9.93
N LEU A 48 14.94 -4.24 -9.02
CA LEU A 48 16.32 -4.75 -8.87
C LEU A 48 16.33 -6.23 -8.46
N VAL A 49 15.44 -6.63 -7.53
CA VAL A 49 15.28 -8.05 -7.17
C VAL A 49 14.80 -8.86 -8.39
N LEU A 50 13.84 -8.35 -9.16
CA LEU A 50 13.35 -9.03 -10.37
C LEU A 50 14.45 -9.19 -11.44
N GLU A 51 15.34 -8.19 -11.59
CA GLU A 51 16.48 -8.30 -12.50
C GLU A 51 17.49 -9.37 -12.05
N ALA A 52 17.69 -9.52 -10.74
CA ALA A 52 18.53 -10.58 -10.18
C ALA A 52 17.90 -11.97 -10.40
N VAL A 53 16.61 -12.12 -10.08
CA VAL A 53 15.88 -13.41 -10.22
C VAL A 53 15.80 -13.87 -11.68
N LYS A 54 15.73 -12.95 -12.66
CA LYS A 54 15.82 -13.31 -14.08
C LYS A 54 17.15 -13.96 -14.45
N ARG A 55 18.24 -13.62 -13.76
CA ARG A 55 19.57 -14.19 -13.99
C ARG A 55 19.76 -15.51 -13.25
N GLU A 56 19.30 -15.54 -12.00
CA GLU A 56 19.41 -16.70 -11.13
C GLU A 56 18.17 -16.79 -10.24
N GLU A 57 17.35 -17.84 -10.43
CA GLU A 57 16.09 -18.03 -9.68
C GLU A 57 16.30 -17.99 -8.16
N ARG A 58 17.43 -18.48 -7.69
CA ARG A 58 17.80 -18.52 -6.28
C ARG A 58 18.70 -17.35 -5.83
N ALA A 59 18.69 -16.25 -6.58
CA ALA A 59 19.42 -15.04 -6.20
C ALA A 59 19.12 -14.65 -4.75
N LEU A 60 20.15 -14.16 -4.04
CA LEU A 60 20.01 -13.61 -2.69
C LEU A 60 19.93 -12.09 -2.80
N CYS A 61 18.82 -11.53 -2.36
CA CYS A 61 18.57 -10.10 -2.46
C CYS A 61 18.06 -9.52 -1.14
N GLY A 62 18.72 -8.46 -0.70
CA GLY A 62 18.26 -7.56 0.34
C GLY A 62 18.64 -6.14 -0.07
N VAL A 63 17.71 -5.39 -0.66
CA VAL A 63 17.93 -4.07 -1.25
C VAL A 63 17.07 -3.04 -0.53
N GLU A 64 17.72 -1.99 -0.03
CA GLU A 64 17.05 -0.82 0.54
C GLU A 64 17.28 0.39 -0.37
N VAL A 65 16.25 1.20 -0.52
CA VAL A 65 16.25 2.34 -1.43
C VAL A 65 15.76 3.60 -0.72
N ALA A 66 16.47 4.71 -0.94
CA ALA A 66 16.00 6.04 -0.58
C ALA A 66 15.96 6.92 -1.83
N VAL A 67 14.92 7.75 -1.94
CA VAL A 67 14.77 8.69 -3.06
C VAL A 67 14.54 10.10 -2.54
N HIS A 68 15.18 11.09 -3.17
CA HIS A 68 14.94 12.50 -2.94
C HIS A 68 15.42 13.31 -4.14
N ARG A 69 14.54 14.14 -4.68
CA ARG A 69 14.81 14.92 -5.90
C ARG A 69 15.29 14.02 -7.04
N ASP A 70 16.43 14.36 -7.66
CA ASP A 70 17.08 13.62 -8.75
C ASP A 70 17.99 12.48 -8.25
N ARG A 71 18.02 12.18 -6.94
CA ARG A 71 18.91 11.19 -6.33
C ARG A 71 18.17 9.95 -5.90
N VAL A 72 18.74 8.79 -6.24
CA VAL A 72 18.29 7.48 -5.80
C VAL A 72 19.47 6.78 -5.15
N PHE A 73 19.35 6.50 -3.85
CA PHE A 73 20.38 5.86 -3.06
C PHE A 73 20.05 4.39 -2.89
N LEU A 74 21.00 3.53 -3.32
CA LEU A 74 20.85 2.08 -3.24
C LEU A 74 21.83 1.53 -2.21
N THR A 75 21.38 0.62 -1.35
CA THR A 75 22.20 -0.10 -0.39
C THR A 75 21.72 -1.53 -0.23
N GLY A 76 22.55 -2.39 0.37
CA GLY A 76 22.26 -3.80 0.54
C GLY A 76 23.08 -4.70 -0.35
N ARG A 77 22.52 -5.85 -0.73
CA ARG A 77 23.26 -6.86 -1.51
C ARG A 77 22.35 -7.53 -2.53
N ILE A 78 22.91 -7.75 -3.73
CA ILE A 78 22.38 -8.65 -4.76
C ILE A 78 23.46 -9.65 -5.07
N ALA A 79 23.23 -10.93 -4.77
CA ALA A 79 24.15 -12.02 -5.09
C ALA A 79 23.48 -12.98 -6.08
N CYS A 80 24.01 -12.98 -7.30
CA CYS A 80 23.65 -13.89 -8.38
C CYS A 80 24.70 -13.86 -9.47
N GLU A 81 24.67 -14.82 -10.39
CA GLU A 81 25.57 -14.80 -11.56
C GLU A 81 25.30 -13.52 -12.40
N GLY A 82 26.36 -12.77 -12.71
CA GLY A 82 26.27 -11.52 -13.50
C GLY A 82 25.54 -10.38 -12.79
N SER A 83 25.53 -10.34 -11.47
CA SER A 83 24.92 -9.26 -10.69
C SER A 83 25.56 -7.90 -10.95
N ASP A 84 26.85 -7.85 -11.26
CA ASP A 84 27.62 -6.66 -11.65
C ASP A 84 27.21 -6.09 -13.02
N GLN A 85 26.46 -6.85 -13.82
CA GLN A 85 25.96 -6.45 -15.13
C GLN A 85 24.51 -5.93 -15.07
N ILE A 86 23.90 -5.82 -13.89
CA ILE A 86 22.57 -5.23 -13.73
C ILE A 86 22.66 -3.74 -14.03
N ASP A 87 21.89 -3.29 -15.01
CA ASP A 87 21.77 -1.86 -15.32
C ASP A 87 20.93 -1.15 -14.23
N LEU A 88 21.60 -0.72 -13.18
CA LEU A 88 20.97 -0.06 -12.04
C LEU A 88 20.28 1.24 -12.46
N LEU A 89 20.97 2.07 -13.27
CA LEU A 89 20.40 3.35 -13.72
C LEU A 89 19.19 3.15 -14.64
N GLY A 90 19.31 2.28 -15.63
CA GLY A 90 18.21 1.98 -16.54
C GLY A 90 17.00 1.40 -15.83
N THR A 91 17.21 0.53 -14.84
CA THR A 91 16.14 -0.03 -14.00
C THR A 91 15.43 1.07 -13.21
N VAL A 92 16.15 1.98 -12.58
CA VAL A 92 15.59 3.13 -11.85
C VAL A 92 14.79 4.04 -12.79
N GLN A 93 15.37 4.40 -13.93
CA GLN A 93 14.72 5.25 -14.93
C GLN A 93 13.41 4.64 -15.43
N GLU A 94 13.39 3.35 -15.67
CA GLU A 94 12.18 2.66 -16.14
C GLU A 94 11.07 2.67 -15.08
N VAL A 95 11.39 2.50 -13.79
CA VAL A 95 10.42 2.62 -12.70
C VAL A 95 9.78 4.01 -12.69
N TYR A 96 10.57 5.07 -12.82
CA TYR A 96 10.04 6.44 -12.84
C TYR A 96 9.17 6.71 -14.09
N ARG A 97 9.56 6.22 -15.27
CA ARG A 97 8.73 6.33 -16.48
C ARG A 97 7.39 5.63 -16.30
N ARG A 98 7.39 4.40 -15.78
CA ARG A 98 6.14 3.64 -15.51
C ARG A 98 5.25 4.33 -14.48
N ALA A 99 5.83 5.01 -13.52
CA ALA A 99 5.09 5.82 -12.56
C ALA A 99 4.56 7.13 -13.15
N GLY A 100 4.91 7.49 -14.39
CA GLY A 100 4.41 8.70 -15.08
C GLY A 100 5.29 9.93 -14.95
N TYR A 101 6.51 9.80 -14.45
CA TYR A 101 7.49 10.89 -14.44
C TYR A 101 8.11 11.09 -15.82
N GLY A 102 8.40 12.36 -16.17
CA GLY A 102 8.94 12.72 -17.48
C GLY A 102 9.07 14.23 -17.69
N ALA A 103 8.73 14.70 -18.88
CA ALA A 103 8.93 16.10 -19.24
C ALA A 103 8.16 17.10 -18.35
N ARG A 104 6.94 16.75 -17.94
CA ARG A 104 6.10 17.62 -17.11
C ARG A 104 6.45 17.53 -15.61
N TRP A 105 6.50 16.32 -15.11
CA TRP A 105 6.66 16.07 -13.67
C TRP A 105 8.09 15.61 -13.37
N LYS A 106 8.76 16.36 -12.49
CA LYS A 106 10.16 16.11 -12.13
C LYS A 106 10.28 15.19 -10.90
N PRO A 107 11.43 14.49 -10.80
CA PRO A 107 12.56 14.49 -11.72
C PRO A 107 12.24 13.75 -13.03
N ALA A 108 12.78 14.22 -14.17
CA ALA A 108 12.72 13.44 -15.39
C ALA A 108 13.64 12.20 -15.26
N PRO A 109 13.25 11.03 -15.78
CA PRO A 109 14.06 9.82 -15.67
C PRO A 109 15.51 9.99 -16.14
N GLU A 110 15.73 10.83 -17.16
CA GLU A 110 17.05 11.10 -17.73
C GLU A 110 17.96 11.95 -16.81
N ASP A 111 17.37 12.69 -15.88
CA ASP A 111 18.08 13.54 -14.92
C ASP A 111 18.51 12.74 -13.66
N LEU A 112 18.01 11.50 -13.48
CA LEU A 112 18.25 10.71 -12.29
C LEU A 112 19.71 10.29 -12.13
N LYS A 113 20.16 10.31 -10.90
CA LYS A 113 21.49 9.86 -10.47
C LYS A 113 21.35 8.78 -9.42
N VAL A 114 21.97 7.64 -9.69
CA VAL A 114 22.03 6.51 -8.77
C VAL A 114 23.33 6.60 -7.98
N GLU A 115 23.21 6.55 -6.66
CA GLU A 115 24.30 6.62 -5.70
C GLU A 115 24.16 5.50 -4.66
N GLY A 116 25.18 5.26 -3.86
CA GLY A 116 25.14 4.32 -2.75
C GLY A 116 26.24 3.29 -2.76
N ASN A 117 26.04 2.20 -2.03
CA ASN A 117 27.01 1.11 -1.84
C ASN A 117 26.35 -0.26 -1.94
N LEU A 118 25.48 -0.45 -2.94
CA LEU A 118 24.89 -1.76 -3.22
C LEU A 118 26.01 -2.75 -3.60
N CYS A 119 26.14 -3.83 -2.82
CA CYS A 119 27.07 -4.91 -3.11
C CYS A 119 26.48 -5.82 -4.19
N THR A 120 27.20 -5.99 -5.29
CA THR A 120 26.87 -6.92 -6.38
C THR A 120 27.95 -7.97 -6.49
N ASP A 121 27.62 -9.23 -6.18
CA ASP A 121 28.55 -10.35 -6.18
C ASP A 121 27.83 -11.67 -6.55
N THR A 122 28.53 -12.78 -6.48
CA THR A 122 27.95 -14.12 -6.61
C THR A 122 27.60 -14.68 -5.23
N LEU A 123 26.78 -15.72 -5.22
CA LEU A 123 26.51 -16.48 -4.00
C LEU A 123 27.81 -17.04 -3.41
N LEU A 124 28.01 -16.87 -2.13
CA LEU A 124 29.15 -17.50 -1.42
C LEU A 124 28.88 -18.99 -1.19
N PRO A 125 29.93 -19.82 -1.04
CA PRO A 125 29.75 -21.23 -0.68
C PRO A 125 28.90 -21.39 0.57
N GLY A 126 27.88 -22.25 0.48
CA GLY A 126 26.91 -22.49 1.55
C GLY A 126 25.66 -21.59 1.53
N GLU A 127 25.64 -20.48 0.79
CA GLU A 127 24.46 -19.59 0.74
C GLU A 127 23.30 -20.22 -0.04
N SER A 128 23.57 -21.03 -1.06
CA SER A 128 22.52 -21.73 -1.80
C SER A 128 21.81 -22.79 -0.96
N GLU A 129 22.53 -23.45 -0.05
CA GLU A 129 22.01 -24.51 0.80
C GLU A 129 21.10 -23.96 1.90
N ILE A 130 21.39 -22.77 2.43
CA ILE A 130 20.59 -22.16 3.49
C ILE A 130 19.30 -21.49 2.98
N ARG A 131 19.09 -21.44 1.66
CA ARG A 131 17.86 -20.86 1.06
C ARG A 131 16.56 -21.57 1.47
N GLU A 132 16.64 -22.82 1.96
CA GLU A 132 15.52 -23.58 2.47
C GLU A 132 15.18 -23.29 3.95
N MET A 133 16.09 -22.64 4.66
CA MET A 133 15.94 -22.28 6.06
C MET A 133 15.72 -20.76 6.22
N SER A 134 15.15 -20.37 7.35
CA SER A 134 15.12 -18.95 7.72
C SER A 134 16.55 -18.47 8.02
N ASP A 135 17.03 -17.48 7.28
CA ASP A 135 18.31 -16.82 7.53
C ASP A 135 18.19 -15.65 8.53
N ASP A 136 16.97 -15.33 8.96
CA ASP A 136 16.68 -14.24 9.89
C ASP A 136 15.51 -14.61 10.82
N GLN A 137 15.33 -13.80 11.84
CA GLN A 137 14.15 -13.83 12.70
C GLN A 137 13.07 -12.89 12.18
N GLY A 138 11.80 -13.22 12.43
CA GLY A 138 10.72 -12.36 11.99
C GLY A 138 9.36 -12.74 12.54
N ILE A 139 8.48 -11.75 12.55
CA ILE A 139 7.05 -11.90 12.87
C ILE A 139 6.28 -11.49 11.64
N THR A 140 5.42 -12.37 11.14
CA THR A 140 4.52 -12.06 10.04
C THR A 140 3.08 -12.32 10.43
N ILE A 141 2.18 -11.49 9.89
CA ILE A 141 0.76 -11.60 10.15
C ILE A 141 0.04 -11.77 8.82
N GLY A 142 -0.79 -12.81 8.73
CA GLY A 142 -1.71 -13.05 7.64
C GLY A 142 -3.14 -12.76 8.07
N TYR A 143 -3.93 -12.24 7.15
CA TYR A 143 -5.35 -11.98 7.33
C TYR A 143 -6.12 -12.48 6.13
N ALA A 144 -7.33 -12.96 6.36
CA ALA A 144 -8.34 -13.19 5.33
C ALA A 144 -9.73 -12.97 5.89
N ASN A 145 -10.66 -12.58 5.03
CA ASN A 145 -12.09 -12.60 5.28
C ASN A 145 -12.83 -13.47 4.25
N ASN A 146 -14.14 -13.59 4.40
CA ASN A 146 -14.99 -14.39 3.51
C ASN A 146 -15.49 -13.62 2.26
N LEU A 147 -14.89 -12.49 1.92
CA LEU A 147 -15.26 -11.66 0.78
C LEU A 147 -14.37 -11.98 -0.44
N ASP A 148 -14.57 -13.15 -1.06
CA ASP A 148 -13.77 -13.64 -2.18
C ASP A 148 -13.74 -12.65 -3.36
N ALA A 149 -14.84 -11.98 -3.63
CA ALA A 149 -14.98 -11.04 -4.74
C ALA A 149 -14.02 -9.84 -4.69
N ILE A 150 -13.53 -9.50 -3.51
CA ILE A 150 -12.54 -8.43 -3.31
C ILE A 150 -11.17 -8.97 -2.89
N GLY A 151 -10.94 -10.28 -3.08
CA GLY A 151 -9.66 -10.92 -2.79
C GLY A 151 -9.42 -11.18 -1.30
N ASN A 152 -10.45 -11.33 -0.48
CA ASN A 152 -10.37 -11.67 0.95
C ASN A 152 -9.54 -10.68 1.80
N ILE A 153 -9.55 -9.40 1.44
CA ILE A 153 -8.89 -8.31 2.18
C ILE A 153 -9.93 -7.39 2.81
N PRO A 154 -9.56 -6.54 3.80
CA PRO A 154 -10.50 -5.59 4.40
C PRO A 154 -11.20 -4.73 3.36
N PRO A 155 -12.54 -4.55 3.44
CA PRO A 155 -13.31 -3.77 2.46
C PRO A 155 -12.81 -2.33 2.29
N GLU A 156 -12.44 -1.66 3.38
CA GLU A 156 -11.88 -0.31 3.36
C GLU A 156 -10.54 -0.25 2.61
N GLN A 157 -9.70 -1.27 2.77
CA GLN A 157 -8.40 -1.35 2.10
C GLN A 157 -8.57 -1.60 0.59
N TRP A 158 -9.52 -2.45 0.22
CA TRP A 158 -9.87 -2.67 -1.17
C TRP A 158 -10.45 -1.41 -1.81
N LEU A 159 -11.42 -0.76 -1.15
CA LEU A 159 -12.07 0.45 -1.66
C LEU A 159 -11.09 1.61 -1.87
N VAL A 160 -10.18 1.86 -0.92
CA VAL A 160 -9.21 2.96 -1.06
C VAL A 160 -8.23 2.69 -2.20
N ARG A 161 -7.83 1.43 -2.39
CA ARG A 161 -6.98 1.00 -3.51
C ARG A 161 -7.68 1.22 -4.86
N GLU A 162 -8.93 0.75 -5.00
CA GLU A 162 -9.71 0.95 -6.24
C GLU A 162 -9.90 2.44 -6.54
N LEU A 163 -10.19 3.24 -5.51
CA LEU A 163 -10.34 4.68 -5.66
C LEU A 163 -9.02 5.35 -6.07
N ALA A 164 -7.91 4.95 -5.47
CA ALA A 164 -6.59 5.46 -5.86
C ALA A 164 -6.23 5.10 -7.30
N ILE A 165 -6.53 3.87 -7.75
CA ILE A 165 -6.33 3.43 -9.14
C ILE A 165 -7.18 4.27 -10.11
N GLU A 166 -8.45 4.50 -9.78
CA GLU A 166 -9.37 5.27 -10.63
C GLU A 166 -8.96 6.74 -10.74
N ILE A 167 -8.48 7.35 -9.65
CA ILE A 167 -7.97 8.72 -9.66
C ILE A 167 -6.60 8.78 -10.34
N TYR A 168 -5.72 7.81 -10.11
CA TYR A 168 -4.40 7.74 -10.76
C TYR A 168 -4.50 7.67 -12.30
N ALA A 169 -5.56 7.10 -12.84
CA ALA A 169 -5.80 7.11 -14.29
C ALA A 169 -5.83 8.54 -14.89
N LEU A 170 -6.11 9.56 -14.07
CA LEU A 170 -6.09 10.96 -14.48
C LEU A 170 -4.66 11.50 -14.77
N VAL A 171 -3.61 10.80 -14.36
CA VAL A 171 -2.20 11.10 -14.72
C VAL A 171 -2.02 11.07 -16.25
N ASN A 172 -2.63 10.06 -16.89
CA ASN A 172 -2.59 9.87 -18.35
C ASN A 172 -3.82 10.45 -19.07
N SER A 173 -4.57 11.34 -18.44
CA SER A 173 -5.73 12.03 -19.02
C SER A 173 -5.32 13.45 -19.46
N PRO A 174 -6.22 14.21 -20.11
CA PRO A 174 -6.01 15.64 -20.40
C PRO A 174 -5.78 16.52 -19.16
N LEU A 175 -6.05 16.02 -17.95
CA LEU A 175 -5.75 16.70 -16.69
C LEU A 175 -4.26 16.60 -16.33
N GLU A 176 -3.55 15.60 -16.85
CA GLU A 176 -2.11 15.39 -16.63
C GLU A 176 -1.68 15.55 -15.17
N LEU A 177 -2.40 14.89 -14.25
CA LEU A 177 -2.06 14.95 -12.83
C LEU A 177 -0.63 14.50 -12.54
N CYS A 178 -0.05 14.98 -11.46
CA CYS A 178 1.21 14.45 -10.96
C CYS A 178 1.08 12.96 -10.63
N PRO A 179 2.12 12.16 -10.92
CA PRO A 179 2.17 10.75 -10.52
C PRO A 179 2.12 10.53 -9.00
N ASP A 180 2.44 11.55 -8.21
CA ASP A 180 2.30 11.54 -6.76
C ASP A 180 0.90 12.00 -6.34
N GLY A 181 0.34 11.28 -5.39
CA GLY A 181 -0.96 11.60 -4.81
C GLY A 181 -1.30 10.63 -3.70
N LYS A 182 -2.23 11.06 -2.86
CA LYS A 182 -2.68 10.31 -1.69
C LYS A 182 -4.20 10.36 -1.56
N VAL A 183 -4.78 9.21 -1.27
CA VAL A 183 -6.21 9.06 -1.03
C VAL A 183 -6.41 8.42 0.34
N LEU A 184 -7.32 8.96 1.11
CA LEU A 184 -7.77 8.42 2.39
C LEU A 184 -9.28 8.33 2.36
N LEU A 185 -9.84 7.24 2.89
CA LEU A 185 -11.27 7.11 3.11
C LEU A 185 -11.58 6.63 4.52
N VAL A 186 -12.81 6.84 4.93
CA VAL A 186 -13.38 6.23 6.14
C VAL A 186 -14.64 5.47 5.73
N LEU A 187 -14.65 4.17 6.00
CA LEU A 187 -15.82 3.29 5.83
C LEU A 187 -16.53 3.14 7.17
N GLY A 188 -17.82 3.38 7.22
CA GLY A 188 -18.69 3.04 8.35
C GLY A 188 -19.19 1.62 8.17
N GLU A 189 -19.03 0.79 9.19
CA GLU A 189 -19.40 -0.63 9.21
C GLU A 189 -20.35 -0.90 10.38
N THR A 190 -21.50 -1.48 10.09
CA THR A 190 -22.41 -2.07 11.07
C THR A 190 -22.49 -3.58 10.81
N GLU A 191 -23.26 -4.32 11.60
CA GLU A 191 -23.49 -5.74 11.39
C GLU A 191 -24.08 -6.04 9.99
N ASP A 192 -25.00 -5.17 9.49
CA ASP A 192 -25.78 -5.43 8.28
C ASP A 192 -25.40 -4.55 7.08
N ALA A 193 -24.63 -3.50 7.27
CA ALA A 193 -24.36 -2.53 6.22
C ALA A 193 -22.98 -1.86 6.33
N MET A 194 -22.47 -1.48 5.18
CA MET A 194 -21.31 -0.59 5.03
C MET A 194 -21.71 0.67 4.28
N ARG A 195 -21.08 1.79 4.58
CA ARG A 195 -21.23 3.04 3.82
C ARG A 195 -19.93 3.82 3.78
N LEU A 196 -19.68 4.52 2.69
CA LEU A 196 -18.54 5.43 2.60
C LEU A 196 -18.90 6.72 3.37
N VAL A 197 -18.15 7.03 4.42
CA VAL A 197 -18.40 8.18 5.32
C VAL A 197 -17.72 9.43 4.82
N SER A 198 -16.43 9.33 4.49
CA SER A 198 -15.64 10.45 4.00
C SER A 198 -14.53 9.98 3.06
N VAL A 199 -14.11 10.89 2.19
CA VAL A 199 -12.95 10.72 1.30
C VAL A 199 -12.12 12.00 1.33
N SER A 200 -10.82 11.85 1.45
CA SER A 200 -9.85 12.93 1.25
C SER A 200 -8.86 12.54 0.17
N ALA A 201 -8.59 13.45 -0.76
CA ALA A 201 -7.58 13.27 -1.80
C ALA A 201 -6.63 14.47 -1.82
N SER A 202 -5.33 14.19 -1.77
CA SER A 202 -4.26 15.17 -1.93
C SER A 202 -3.58 14.91 -3.28
N LEU A 203 -3.79 15.82 -4.23
CA LEU A 203 -3.46 15.64 -5.64
C LEU A 203 -2.76 16.89 -6.18
N LEU A 204 -1.62 16.73 -6.81
CA LEU A 204 -0.97 17.82 -7.53
C LEU A 204 -1.45 17.84 -8.97
N ALA A 205 -2.04 18.95 -9.36
CA ALA A 205 -2.53 19.21 -10.73
C ALA A 205 -1.75 20.37 -11.38
N PRO A 206 -1.67 20.40 -12.71
CA PRO A 206 -1.12 21.56 -13.42
C PRO A 206 -1.96 22.82 -13.18
N ASP A 207 -1.35 24.01 -13.33
CA ASP A 207 -2.01 25.30 -13.10
C ASP A 207 -3.25 25.54 -13.95
N PHE A 208 -3.37 24.89 -15.11
CA PHE A 208 -4.53 24.99 -15.98
C PHE A 208 -5.75 24.16 -15.48
N VAL A 209 -5.56 23.29 -14.49
CA VAL A 209 -6.65 22.51 -13.87
C VAL A 209 -7.17 23.26 -12.66
N SER A 210 -8.42 23.68 -12.71
CA SER A 210 -9.05 24.36 -11.58
C SER A 210 -9.37 23.38 -10.43
N GLY A 211 -9.36 23.85 -9.20
CA GLY A 211 -9.77 23.06 -8.04
C GLY A 211 -11.21 22.50 -8.16
N ILE A 212 -12.12 23.26 -8.81
CA ILE A 212 -13.49 22.81 -9.07
C ILE A 212 -13.51 21.64 -10.06
N GLU A 213 -12.69 21.69 -11.09
CA GLU A 213 -12.58 20.61 -12.07
C GLU A 213 -11.99 19.35 -11.43
N LEU A 214 -10.93 19.50 -10.65
CA LEU A 214 -10.30 18.42 -9.91
C LEU A 214 -11.29 17.75 -8.94
N GLN A 215 -12.02 18.56 -8.16
CA GLN A 215 -13.08 18.08 -7.26
C GLN A 215 -14.13 17.29 -8.03
N ARG A 216 -14.60 17.78 -9.18
CA ARG A 216 -15.60 17.11 -10.02
C ARG A 216 -15.11 15.76 -10.52
N GLU A 217 -13.86 15.65 -10.96
CA GLU A 217 -13.29 14.38 -11.45
C GLU A 217 -13.10 13.37 -10.31
N VAL A 218 -12.69 13.80 -9.12
CA VAL A 218 -12.64 12.94 -7.93
C VAL A 218 -14.04 12.42 -7.57
N VAL A 219 -15.07 13.26 -7.60
CA VAL A 219 -16.45 12.81 -7.35
C VAL A 219 -16.90 11.78 -8.38
N LYS A 220 -16.56 11.95 -9.66
CA LYS A 220 -16.85 10.96 -10.70
C LYS A 220 -16.11 9.64 -10.43
N ALA A 221 -14.84 9.69 -10.02
CA ALA A 221 -14.07 8.50 -9.65
C ALA A 221 -14.74 7.76 -8.49
N ILE A 222 -15.17 8.47 -7.44
CA ILE A 222 -15.90 7.87 -6.31
C ILE A 222 -17.19 7.17 -6.79
N ARG A 223 -17.97 7.79 -7.67
CA ARG A 223 -19.18 7.17 -8.23
C ARG A 223 -18.88 5.87 -8.97
N ARG A 224 -17.90 5.88 -9.89
CA ARG A 224 -17.52 4.68 -10.65
C ARG A 224 -17.05 3.55 -9.73
N VAL A 225 -16.28 3.87 -8.69
CA VAL A 225 -15.83 2.86 -7.72
C VAL A 225 -17.02 2.32 -6.92
N LEU A 226 -17.93 3.16 -6.45
CA LEU A 226 -19.13 2.70 -5.73
C LEU A 226 -20.03 1.83 -6.61
N GLU A 227 -20.29 2.22 -7.86
CA GLU A 227 -21.06 1.42 -8.82
C GLU A 227 -20.48 0.02 -9.02
N LYS A 228 -19.15 -0.09 -9.15
CA LYS A 228 -18.44 -1.37 -9.18
C LYS A 228 -18.55 -2.12 -7.84
N ALA A 229 -18.32 -1.42 -6.75
CA ALA A 229 -18.20 -2.00 -5.41
C ALA A 229 -19.50 -2.62 -4.91
N VAL A 230 -20.65 -2.02 -5.16
CA VAL A 230 -21.96 -2.56 -4.71
C VAL A 230 -22.30 -3.91 -5.34
N SER A 231 -21.75 -4.23 -6.51
CA SER A 231 -21.91 -5.54 -7.13
C SER A 231 -21.06 -6.64 -6.47
N LEU A 232 -19.97 -6.25 -5.82
CA LEU A 232 -19.01 -7.14 -5.16
C LEU A 232 -19.20 -7.20 -3.63
N LEU A 233 -19.77 -6.14 -3.07
CA LEU A 233 -20.06 -5.95 -1.65
C LEU A 233 -21.54 -5.60 -1.47
N PRO A 234 -22.44 -6.57 -1.41
CA PRO A 234 -23.89 -6.32 -1.39
C PRO A 234 -24.39 -5.50 -0.18
N THR A 235 -23.64 -5.48 0.91
CA THR A 235 -23.94 -4.68 2.10
C THR A 235 -23.49 -3.21 2.00
N LEU A 236 -22.70 -2.87 0.96
CA LEU A 236 -22.24 -1.49 0.74
C LEU A 236 -23.37 -0.64 0.17
N LYS A 237 -23.61 0.53 0.80
CA LYS A 237 -24.55 1.54 0.30
C LYS A 237 -23.94 2.30 -0.89
N PRO A 238 -24.70 2.58 -1.96
CA PRO A 238 -24.21 3.25 -3.16
C PRO A 238 -24.06 4.77 -3.01
N ASP A 239 -24.43 5.32 -1.87
CA ASP A 239 -24.49 6.75 -1.64
C ASP A 239 -23.10 7.38 -1.60
N LEU A 240 -22.98 8.58 -2.19
CA LEU A 240 -21.76 9.36 -2.03
C LEU A 240 -21.54 9.74 -0.56
N PRO A 241 -20.26 9.79 -0.11
CA PRO A 241 -19.98 10.20 1.27
C PRO A 241 -20.41 11.65 1.51
N GLY A 242 -20.81 11.94 2.74
CA GLY A 242 -21.21 13.30 3.14
C GLY A 242 -20.07 14.31 3.15
N ASN A 243 -18.81 13.82 3.18
CA ASN A 243 -17.64 14.68 3.21
C ASN A 243 -16.61 14.19 2.17
N ILE A 244 -16.36 15.04 1.15
CA ILE A 244 -15.35 14.82 0.11
C ILE A 244 -14.44 16.04 0.10
N VAL A 245 -13.17 15.84 0.48
CA VAL A 245 -12.17 16.90 0.57
C VAL A 245 -11.08 16.64 -0.47
N VAL A 246 -10.89 17.55 -1.39
CA VAL A 246 -9.77 17.53 -2.34
C VAL A 246 -8.88 18.72 -2.05
N ASN A 247 -7.61 18.47 -1.79
CA ASN A 247 -6.60 19.48 -1.46
C ASN A 247 -7.07 20.43 -0.32
N GLY A 248 -7.58 19.87 0.78
CA GLY A 248 -8.13 20.63 1.91
C GLY A 248 -7.16 21.60 2.57
N GLY A 249 -5.85 21.39 2.43
CA GLY A 249 -4.78 22.31 2.87
C GLY A 249 -4.40 23.39 1.86
N GLY A 250 -5.08 23.45 0.71
CA GLY A 250 -4.72 24.30 -0.42
C GLY A 250 -3.99 23.56 -1.54
N ASN A 251 -3.71 24.25 -2.63
CA ASN A 251 -3.02 23.66 -3.77
C ASN A 251 -1.58 23.31 -3.45
N PHE A 252 -1.12 22.14 -3.89
CA PHE A 252 0.29 21.81 -3.90
C PHE A 252 1.02 22.63 -4.98
N LEU A 253 2.24 23.04 -4.66
CA LEU A 253 3.14 23.66 -5.63
C LEU A 253 4.22 22.69 -6.10
N ILE A 254 4.59 21.74 -5.26
CA ILE A 254 5.64 20.76 -5.50
C ILE A 254 5.15 19.40 -4.99
N GLY A 255 5.37 18.33 -5.74
CA GLY A 255 5.03 16.96 -5.36
C GLY A 255 6.10 15.97 -5.83
N GLY A 256 5.89 14.70 -5.46
CA GLY A 256 6.83 13.64 -5.74
C GLY A 256 8.18 13.83 -5.05
N PRO A 257 9.26 13.23 -5.58
CA PRO A 257 10.61 13.32 -5.00
C PRO A 257 11.17 14.74 -4.90
N GLU A 258 10.65 15.69 -5.66
CA GLU A 258 11.03 17.11 -5.54
C GLU A 258 10.51 17.75 -4.24
N GLY A 259 9.38 17.28 -3.72
CA GLY A 259 8.72 17.83 -2.53
C GLY A 259 8.93 17.02 -1.27
N ASP A 260 9.18 15.72 -1.38
CA ASP A 260 9.32 14.81 -0.23
C ASP A 260 10.38 13.72 -0.52
N ASN A 261 10.93 13.13 0.52
CA ASN A 261 11.80 11.97 0.41
C ASN A 261 10.99 10.68 0.50
N GLY A 262 11.51 9.62 -0.11
CA GLY A 262 10.95 8.27 -0.03
C GLY A 262 11.94 7.25 0.50
N LEU A 263 11.42 6.23 1.17
CA LEU A 263 12.18 5.08 1.67
C LEU A 263 11.43 3.79 1.38
N SER A 264 12.14 2.75 0.96
CA SER A 264 11.57 1.41 0.82
C SER A 264 11.08 0.89 2.19
N GLY A 265 9.99 0.11 2.18
CA GLY A 265 9.39 -0.46 3.38
C GLY A 265 8.66 0.51 4.30
N LYS A 266 8.44 1.77 3.91
CA LYS A 266 7.81 2.79 4.77
C LYS A 266 6.28 2.74 4.77
N LYS A 267 5.65 2.04 3.83
CA LYS A 267 4.19 1.95 3.67
C LYS A 267 3.60 0.59 4.07
N LEU A 268 4.12 0.00 5.16
CA LEU A 268 3.75 -1.37 5.59
C LEU A 268 2.26 -1.58 5.75
N LEU A 269 1.53 -0.66 6.40
CA LEU A 269 0.07 -0.79 6.57
C LEU A 269 -0.65 -0.90 5.23
N MET A 270 -0.21 -0.12 4.23
CA MET A 270 -0.77 -0.15 2.89
C MET A 270 -0.41 -1.43 2.15
N ASP A 271 0.82 -1.93 2.32
CA ASP A 271 1.34 -3.12 1.65
C ASP A 271 0.70 -4.41 2.17
N TYR A 272 0.22 -4.40 3.41
CA TYR A 272 -0.49 -5.51 4.04
C TYR A 272 -2.02 -5.31 3.95
N TYR A 273 -2.67 -5.06 5.07
CA TYR A 273 -4.14 -5.12 5.19
C TYR A 273 -4.78 -3.83 5.72
N GLY A 274 -4.00 -2.75 5.80
CA GLY A 274 -4.45 -1.49 6.39
C GLY A 274 -4.49 -1.50 7.92
N PRO A 275 -5.00 -0.42 8.54
CA PRO A 275 -4.95 -0.23 10.00
C PRO A 275 -5.79 -1.21 10.82
N ARG A 276 -6.74 -1.95 10.18
CA ARG A 276 -7.57 -2.95 10.87
C ARG A 276 -6.75 -4.11 11.42
N VAL A 277 -5.68 -4.48 10.74
CA VAL A 277 -4.88 -5.67 11.02
C VAL A 277 -3.48 -5.24 11.47
N PRO A 278 -2.97 -5.74 12.61
CA PRO A 278 -1.59 -5.49 13.00
C PRO A 278 -0.61 -5.95 11.92
N THR A 279 0.58 -5.36 11.89
CA THR A 279 1.69 -5.84 11.06
C THR A 279 2.78 -6.42 11.94
N GLY A 280 3.54 -7.40 11.42
CA GLY A 280 4.72 -7.95 12.09
C GLY A 280 5.95 -7.04 11.99
N GLY A 281 5.89 -5.99 11.16
CA GLY A 281 7.01 -5.06 10.92
C GLY A 281 7.90 -5.42 9.73
N SER A 282 7.68 -6.55 9.08
CA SER A 282 8.48 -7.04 7.95
C SER A 282 8.14 -6.30 6.65
N ALA A 283 9.14 -5.65 6.04
CA ALA A 283 9.01 -5.07 4.70
C ALA A 283 9.03 -6.16 3.62
N LEU A 284 8.15 -6.03 2.63
CA LEU A 284 7.99 -7.02 1.54
C LEU A 284 8.89 -6.74 0.34
N PHE A 285 9.17 -5.46 0.05
CA PHE A 285 9.91 -5.04 -1.13
C PHE A 285 11.42 -5.11 -0.95
N GLY A 286 12.15 -5.28 -2.05
CA GLY A 286 13.60 -5.32 -2.05
C GLY A 286 14.21 -6.65 -1.55
N LYS A 287 13.40 -7.67 -1.34
CA LYS A 287 13.80 -8.97 -0.81
C LYS A 287 13.45 -10.08 -1.79
N ASP A 288 14.30 -11.09 -1.91
CA ASP A 288 14.00 -12.28 -2.72
C ASP A 288 12.90 -13.16 -2.07
N ALA A 289 12.37 -14.11 -2.85
CA ALA A 289 11.25 -14.96 -2.44
C ALA A 289 11.57 -15.93 -1.29
N PHE A 290 12.86 -16.14 -0.95
CA PHE A 290 13.27 -17.03 0.12
C PHE A 290 13.42 -16.32 1.47
N LYS A 291 13.47 -14.99 1.46
CA LYS A 291 13.53 -14.21 2.69
C LYS A 291 12.32 -14.46 3.58
N PRO A 292 12.53 -14.66 4.90
CA PRO A 292 11.44 -14.94 5.84
C PRO A 292 10.28 -13.97 5.75
N ASP A 293 10.56 -12.69 5.57
CA ASP A 293 9.55 -11.63 5.46
C ASP A 293 8.55 -11.88 4.33
N ARG A 294 9.01 -12.37 3.17
CA ARG A 294 8.15 -12.60 2.00
C ARG A 294 7.47 -13.97 2.05
N VAL A 295 8.24 -15.03 2.25
CA VAL A 295 7.67 -16.40 2.24
C VAL A 295 6.65 -16.59 3.34
N ASN A 296 6.87 -15.95 4.49
CA ASN A 296 6.00 -16.13 5.64
C ASN A 296 4.77 -15.23 5.61
N ALA A 297 4.86 -14.07 5.00
CA ALA A 297 3.67 -13.26 4.71
C ALA A 297 2.68 -14.04 3.83
N ALA A 298 3.18 -14.68 2.77
CA ALA A 298 2.36 -15.54 1.90
C ALA A 298 1.75 -16.72 2.68
N ARG A 299 2.58 -17.44 3.44
CA ARG A 299 2.14 -18.59 4.24
C ARG A 299 1.11 -18.20 5.32
N ALA A 300 1.34 -17.11 6.06
CA ALA A 300 0.40 -16.63 7.06
C ALA A 300 -0.97 -16.30 6.43
N ARG A 301 -0.96 -15.71 5.24
CA ARG A 301 -2.18 -15.43 4.48
C ARG A 301 -2.90 -16.70 4.02
N GLU A 302 -2.19 -17.68 3.49
CA GLU A 302 -2.76 -18.97 3.09
C GLU A 302 -3.41 -19.68 4.28
N MET A 303 -2.76 -19.65 5.44
CA MET A 303 -3.32 -20.21 6.67
C MET A 303 -4.58 -19.45 7.10
N ALA A 304 -4.59 -18.12 7.06
CA ALA A 304 -5.79 -17.35 7.38
C ALA A 304 -6.95 -17.67 6.44
N LEU A 305 -6.71 -17.80 5.13
CA LEU A 305 -7.70 -18.24 4.14
C LEU A 305 -8.23 -19.65 4.45
N SER A 306 -7.35 -20.57 4.83
CA SER A 306 -7.73 -21.94 5.20
C SER A 306 -8.63 -21.95 6.44
N GLU A 307 -8.32 -21.14 7.44
CA GLU A 307 -9.14 -21.01 8.66
C GLU A 307 -10.54 -20.45 8.35
N VAL A 308 -10.62 -19.39 7.54
CA VAL A 308 -11.91 -18.81 7.10
C VAL A 308 -12.76 -19.86 6.42
N ARG A 309 -12.19 -20.59 5.47
CA ARG A 309 -12.93 -21.63 4.69
C ARG A 309 -13.32 -22.82 5.55
N ALA A 310 -12.39 -23.37 6.34
CA ALA A 310 -12.64 -24.56 7.15
C ALA A 310 -13.70 -24.33 8.24
N LYS A 311 -13.78 -23.13 8.78
CA LYS A 311 -14.70 -22.77 9.85
C LYS A 311 -15.93 -21.99 9.40
N ASN A 312 -16.05 -21.71 8.09
CA ASN A 312 -17.07 -20.83 7.51
C ASN A 312 -17.14 -19.49 8.28
N ALA A 313 -15.96 -18.96 8.61
CA ALA A 313 -15.83 -17.78 9.45
C ALA A 313 -15.88 -16.49 8.65
N ARG A 314 -16.21 -15.38 9.31
CA ARG A 314 -16.22 -14.03 8.71
C ARG A 314 -14.80 -13.59 8.39
N GLU A 315 -13.88 -13.75 9.33
CA GLU A 315 -12.47 -13.39 9.14
C GLU A 315 -11.54 -14.20 10.05
N ALA A 316 -10.26 -14.26 9.66
CA ALA A 316 -9.21 -14.88 10.47
C ALA A 316 -7.90 -14.09 10.36
N THR A 317 -7.16 -14.08 11.47
CA THR A 317 -5.79 -13.52 11.55
C THR A 317 -4.85 -14.60 12.08
N VAL A 318 -3.71 -14.78 11.43
CA VAL A 318 -2.68 -15.75 11.78
C VAL A 318 -1.36 -15.05 12.02
N SER A 319 -0.73 -15.28 13.15
CA SER A 319 0.60 -14.78 13.48
C SER A 319 1.61 -15.91 13.45
N LEU A 320 2.69 -15.72 12.69
CA LEU A 320 3.81 -16.63 12.56
C LEU A 320 5.09 -15.99 13.11
N VAL A 321 5.92 -16.81 13.74
CA VAL A 321 7.26 -16.41 14.20
C VAL A 321 8.30 -17.34 13.58
N TYR A 322 9.42 -16.76 13.21
CA TYR A 322 10.61 -17.47 12.75
C TYR A 322 11.81 -17.14 13.60
N PHE A 323 12.65 -18.13 13.79
CA PHE A 323 14.01 -17.98 14.31
C PHE A 323 15.01 -18.46 13.27
N PRO A 324 16.25 -17.93 13.26
CA PRO A 324 17.29 -18.39 12.33
C PRO A 324 17.48 -19.91 12.40
N GLY A 325 17.62 -20.55 11.24
CA GLY A 325 17.78 -22.00 11.12
C GLY A 325 16.47 -22.80 11.09
N MET A 326 15.30 -22.17 11.25
CA MET A 326 14.04 -22.88 11.16
C MET A 326 13.65 -23.16 9.71
N LEU A 327 13.21 -24.38 9.43
CA LEU A 327 12.62 -24.78 8.15
C LEU A 327 11.14 -24.39 8.04
N LYS A 328 10.45 -24.18 9.16
CA LYS A 328 9.03 -23.85 9.24
C LYS A 328 8.78 -22.86 10.34
N ALA A 329 7.85 -21.93 10.12
CA ALA A 329 7.37 -21.01 11.13
C ALA A 329 6.65 -21.74 12.28
N GLU A 330 6.75 -21.15 13.46
CA GLU A 330 5.83 -21.45 14.54
C GLU A 330 4.59 -20.58 14.46
N VAL A 331 3.43 -21.22 14.60
CA VAL A 331 2.15 -20.52 14.74
C VAL A 331 2.02 -20.06 16.18
N THR A 332 2.04 -18.76 16.41
CA THR A 332 1.91 -18.21 17.76
C THR A 332 0.48 -17.82 18.11
N ARG A 333 -0.35 -17.49 17.09
CA ARG A 333 -1.73 -17.08 17.31
C ARG A 333 -2.58 -17.33 16.07
N ILE A 334 -3.80 -17.84 16.29
CA ILE A 334 -4.86 -17.87 15.28
C ILE A 334 -6.11 -17.27 15.93
N GLU A 335 -6.62 -16.19 15.39
CA GLU A 335 -7.88 -15.57 15.78
C GLU A 335 -8.88 -15.74 14.66
N VAL A 336 -10.06 -16.22 14.99
CA VAL A 336 -11.15 -16.46 14.03
C VAL A 336 -12.40 -15.78 14.56
N GLN A 337 -13.03 -14.96 13.73
CA GLN A 337 -14.31 -14.31 14.02
C GLN A 337 -15.42 -14.97 13.17
N GLN A 338 -16.51 -15.34 13.82
CA GLN A 338 -17.68 -15.95 13.20
C GLN A 338 -18.58 -14.90 12.54
#